data_28379e17dcbde91b2da6e722568aa1a8
#
_entry.id   28379e17dcbde91b2da6e722568aa1a8
#
_cell.length_a   1.000
_cell.length_b   1.000
_cell.length_c   1.000
_cell.angle_alpha   90.00
_cell.angle_beta   90.00
_cell.angle_gamma   90.00
#
_symmetry.space_group_name_H-M   'P 1'
#
loop_
_entity.id
_entity.type
_entity.pdbx_description
1 polymer ?
#
loop_
_entity_poly.entity_id
_entity_poly.type
_entity_poly.pdbx_seq_one_letter_code
_entity_poly.pdbx_strand_id
1 'polypeptide(L)'
;MAQVLKDEIKENILQAALQEFYDNGYKSAAMRNIAQKAKIPTGLIYSYYKNKEALFDAVLHPVLYDWERVLSAEDEQHMGDKIYGLSKAEMDCLLNLFEHRREFIILIDKSTGTKYEHEKERFIQDIENHLNKHQNDESWDSVFVHIIANNFVDGLMQLMYHYNGKDWAMMILHKLSKMYLSGIGL
;
A
#
# COMPACT_ATOMS: atom_id res chain seq x y z
N MET A 1 -2.17 -34.82 -1.04
CA MET A 1 -1.46 -34.69 0.26
C MET A 1 -0.12 -33.93 0.12
N ALA A 2 0.83 -34.35 -0.73
CA ALA A 2 2.15 -33.66 -0.83
C ALA A 2 2.05 -32.20 -1.29
N GLN A 3 1.17 -31.88 -2.25
CA GLN A 3 0.96 -30.52 -2.75
C GLN A 3 0.35 -29.62 -1.66
N VAL A 4 -0.68 -30.09 -0.94
CA VAL A 4 -1.33 -29.35 0.15
C VAL A 4 -0.32 -28.99 1.25
N LEU A 5 0.53 -29.92 1.65
CA LEU A 5 1.59 -29.65 2.65
C LEU A 5 2.59 -28.61 2.15
N LYS A 6 2.91 -28.61 0.85
CA LYS A 6 3.82 -27.64 0.26
C LYS A 6 3.23 -26.22 0.24
N ASP A 7 1.94 -26.11 -0.08
CA ASP A 7 1.23 -24.83 -0.09
C ASP A 7 1.06 -24.28 1.33
N GLU A 8 0.78 -25.13 2.32
CA GLU A 8 0.72 -24.76 3.74
C GLU A 8 2.06 -24.24 4.27
N ILE A 9 3.17 -24.91 3.92
CA ILE A 9 4.50 -24.44 4.31
C ILE A 9 4.81 -23.07 3.67
N LYS A 10 4.45 -22.89 2.40
CA LYS A 10 4.65 -21.61 1.69
C LYS A 10 3.89 -20.49 2.37
N GLU A 11 2.65 -20.73 2.74
CA GLU A 11 1.81 -19.75 3.45
C GLU A 11 2.40 -19.42 4.83
N ASN A 12 2.83 -20.40 5.59
CA ASN A 12 3.48 -20.19 6.89
C ASN A 12 4.76 -19.35 6.77
N ILE A 13 5.55 -19.53 5.69
CA ILE A 13 6.73 -18.71 5.41
C ILE A 13 6.31 -17.26 5.14
N LEU A 14 5.29 -17.03 4.31
CA LEU A 14 4.80 -15.69 3.98
C LEU A 14 4.29 -14.96 5.22
N GLN A 15 3.50 -15.60 6.06
CA GLN A 15 2.99 -15.01 7.30
C GLN A 15 4.12 -14.68 8.29
N ALA A 16 5.10 -15.57 8.45
CA ALA A 16 6.27 -15.32 9.28
C ALA A 16 7.13 -14.16 8.73
N ALA A 17 7.28 -14.08 7.41
CA ALA A 17 8.02 -13.02 6.74
C ALA A 17 7.29 -11.67 6.86
N LEU A 18 5.98 -11.64 6.64
CA LEU A 18 5.14 -10.46 6.86
C LEU A 18 5.34 -9.90 8.27
N GLN A 19 5.27 -10.76 9.29
CA GLN A 19 5.49 -10.35 10.68
C GLN A 19 6.91 -9.81 10.89
N GLU A 20 7.94 -10.48 10.39
CA GLU A 20 9.33 -10.07 10.57
C GLU A 20 9.63 -8.74 9.87
N PHE A 21 9.15 -8.56 8.63
CA PHE A 21 9.33 -7.30 7.90
C PHE A 21 8.52 -6.15 8.51
N TYR A 22 7.33 -6.42 9.01
CA TYR A 22 6.51 -5.42 9.68
C TYR A 22 7.16 -4.91 10.97
N ASP A 23 7.73 -5.82 11.78
CA ASP A 23 8.35 -5.46 13.07
C ASP A 23 9.70 -4.74 12.87
N ASN A 24 10.54 -5.23 11.94
CA ASN A 24 11.97 -4.89 11.87
C ASN A 24 12.36 -4.11 10.60
N GLY A 25 11.46 -3.99 9.61
CA GLY A 25 11.77 -3.50 8.27
C GLY A 25 12.68 -4.44 7.48
N TYR A 26 12.79 -4.21 6.17
CA TYR A 26 13.61 -5.08 5.30
C TYR A 26 15.08 -5.16 5.76
N LYS A 27 15.72 -4.01 6.03
CA LYS A 27 17.15 -3.96 6.33
C LYS A 27 17.54 -4.83 7.52
N SER A 28 16.77 -4.76 8.61
CA SER A 28 17.06 -5.45 9.88
C SER A 28 16.47 -6.85 9.97
N ALA A 29 15.51 -7.20 9.11
CA ALA A 29 14.89 -8.53 9.10
C ALA A 29 15.89 -9.61 8.70
N ALA A 30 15.83 -10.77 9.39
CA ALA A 30 16.72 -11.89 9.18
C ALA A 30 15.97 -13.17 8.77
N MET A 31 16.46 -13.87 7.73
CA MET A 31 15.89 -15.15 7.26
C MET A 31 15.82 -16.21 8.38
N ARG A 32 16.77 -16.19 9.30
CA ARG A 32 16.76 -17.09 10.48
C ARG A 32 15.56 -16.83 11.40
N ASN A 33 15.22 -15.55 11.64
CA ASN A 33 14.07 -15.21 12.47
C ASN A 33 12.76 -15.61 11.80
N ILE A 34 12.66 -15.42 10.47
CA ILE A 34 11.53 -15.88 9.67
C ILE A 34 11.36 -17.39 9.78
N ALA A 35 12.44 -18.16 9.61
CA ALA A 35 12.42 -19.62 9.77
C ALA A 35 11.94 -20.07 11.15
N GLN A 36 12.43 -19.39 12.20
CA GLN A 36 12.03 -19.66 13.58
C GLN A 36 10.53 -19.37 13.80
N LYS A 37 10.03 -18.22 13.30
CA LYS A 37 8.58 -17.88 13.37
C LYS A 37 7.73 -18.86 12.59
N ALA A 38 8.18 -19.32 11.41
CA ALA A 38 7.50 -20.31 10.58
C ALA A 38 7.64 -21.75 11.12
N LYS A 39 8.46 -21.98 12.18
CA LYS A 39 8.75 -23.29 12.79
C LYS A 39 9.33 -24.30 11.80
N ILE A 40 10.23 -23.85 10.91
CA ILE A 40 10.90 -24.67 9.91
C ILE A 40 12.42 -24.45 9.93
N PRO A 41 13.22 -25.39 9.40
CA PRO A 41 14.64 -25.17 9.20
C PRO A 41 14.89 -24.00 8.22
N THR A 42 15.88 -23.15 8.50
CA THR A 42 16.21 -21.98 7.66
C THR A 42 16.52 -22.38 6.20
N GLY A 43 17.18 -23.52 5.99
CA GLY A 43 17.47 -24.05 4.65
C GLY A 43 16.22 -24.36 3.83
N LEU A 44 15.09 -24.67 4.48
CA LEU A 44 13.84 -24.95 3.78
C LEU A 44 13.24 -23.70 3.14
N ILE A 45 13.43 -22.50 3.71
CA ILE A 45 12.96 -21.26 3.09
C ILE A 45 13.60 -21.07 1.70
N TYR A 46 14.91 -21.40 1.57
CA TYR A 46 15.64 -21.23 0.31
C TYR A 46 15.20 -22.18 -0.81
N SER A 47 14.42 -23.23 -0.47
CA SER A 47 13.76 -24.05 -1.50
C SER A 47 12.48 -23.43 -2.07
N TYR A 48 11.90 -22.40 -1.40
CA TYR A 48 10.73 -21.65 -1.85
C TYR A 48 11.10 -20.28 -2.42
N TYR A 49 12.09 -19.61 -1.81
CA TYR A 49 12.50 -18.24 -2.18
C TYR A 49 14.02 -18.16 -2.28
N LYS A 50 14.51 -17.74 -3.44
CA LYS A 50 15.94 -17.70 -3.78
C LYS A 50 16.77 -16.90 -2.76
N ASN A 51 16.22 -15.81 -2.24
CA ASN A 51 16.88 -14.90 -1.30
C ASN A 51 15.82 -14.07 -0.52
N LYS A 52 16.29 -13.20 0.38
CA LYS A 52 15.41 -12.31 1.17
C LYS A 52 14.59 -11.36 0.29
N GLU A 53 15.16 -10.88 -0.80
CA GLU A 53 14.49 -9.97 -1.74
C GLU A 53 13.32 -10.67 -2.45
N ALA A 54 13.50 -11.89 -2.94
CA ALA A 54 12.43 -12.66 -3.57
C ALA A 54 11.29 -13.00 -2.59
N LEU A 55 11.60 -13.21 -1.30
CA LEU A 55 10.60 -13.38 -0.26
C LEU A 55 9.89 -12.05 0.04
N PHE A 56 10.62 -10.94 0.06
CA PHE A 56 10.06 -9.61 0.26
C PHE A 56 9.11 -9.22 -0.87
N ASP A 57 9.51 -9.45 -2.13
CA ASP A 57 8.65 -9.25 -3.31
C ASP A 57 7.35 -10.06 -3.21
N ALA A 58 7.44 -11.31 -2.75
CA ALA A 58 6.27 -12.17 -2.57
C ALA A 58 5.32 -11.66 -1.47
N VAL A 59 5.86 -11.12 -0.37
CA VAL A 59 5.07 -10.50 0.70
C VAL A 59 4.36 -9.25 0.20
N LEU A 60 5.03 -8.41 -0.61
CA LEU A 60 4.46 -7.15 -1.10
C LEU A 60 3.50 -7.31 -2.28
N HIS A 61 3.50 -8.47 -2.94
CA HIS A 61 2.71 -8.71 -4.16
C HIS A 61 1.26 -8.22 -4.10
N PRO A 62 0.51 -8.38 -2.98
CA PRO A 62 -0.89 -7.92 -2.90
C PRO A 62 -1.09 -6.41 -3.00
N VAL A 63 -0.04 -5.61 -2.76
CA VAL A 63 -0.11 -4.14 -2.68
C VAL A 63 0.75 -3.42 -3.72
N LEU A 64 1.32 -4.16 -4.67
CA LEU A 64 2.05 -3.58 -5.79
C LEU A 64 1.07 -3.15 -6.88
N TYR A 65 0.75 -1.86 -6.93
CA TYR A 65 -0.14 -1.26 -7.91
C TYR A 65 0.61 -0.37 -8.89
N ASP A 66 0.07 -0.30 -10.10
CA ASP A 66 0.29 0.79 -11.01
C ASP A 66 -0.68 1.94 -10.62
N TRP A 67 -0.20 2.84 -9.76
CA TRP A 67 -1.00 3.94 -9.21
C TRP A 67 -1.46 4.90 -10.28
N GLU A 68 -0.63 5.19 -11.29
CA GLU A 68 -1.00 6.02 -12.41
C GLU A 68 -2.22 5.45 -13.12
N ARG A 69 -2.26 4.14 -13.33
CA ARG A 69 -3.40 3.45 -13.94
C ARG A 69 -4.64 3.46 -13.04
N VAL A 70 -4.47 3.26 -11.73
CA VAL A 70 -5.60 3.29 -10.77
C VAL A 70 -6.25 4.66 -10.75
N LEU A 71 -5.43 5.73 -10.66
CA LEU A 71 -5.88 7.11 -10.59
C LEU A 71 -6.40 7.64 -11.94
N SER A 72 -5.89 7.14 -13.08
CA SER A 72 -6.36 7.55 -14.41
C SER A 72 -7.61 6.79 -14.91
N ALA A 73 -7.99 5.70 -14.26
CA ALA A 73 -9.21 4.96 -14.60
C ALA A 73 -10.52 5.77 -14.41
N GLU A 74 -10.45 6.97 -13.83
CA GLU A 74 -11.57 7.92 -13.75
C GLU A 74 -12.00 8.47 -15.10
N ASP A 75 -11.09 8.60 -16.07
CA ASP A 75 -11.35 9.34 -17.31
C ASP A 75 -12.21 8.57 -18.32
N GLU A 76 -12.39 7.26 -18.18
CA GLU A 76 -13.01 6.43 -19.22
C GLU A 76 -14.46 6.00 -18.96
N GLN A 77 -14.98 6.01 -17.75
CA GLN A 77 -16.35 5.53 -17.47
C GLN A 77 -17.05 6.18 -16.27
N HIS A 78 -18.06 6.98 -16.53
CA HIS A 78 -19.17 7.34 -15.65
C HIS A 78 -18.97 8.48 -14.63
N MET A 79 -19.41 9.67 -15.02
CA MET A 79 -19.70 10.82 -14.13
C MET A 79 -20.86 10.56 -13.13
N GLY A 80 -21.35 9.31 -12.99
CA GLY A 80 -22.59 8.99 -12.28
C GLY A 80 -22.46 8.31 -10.90
N ASP A 81 -21.43 7.52 -10.65
CA ASP A 81 -21.39 6.62 -9.49
C ASP A 81 -20.14 6.80 -8.59
N LYS A 82 -19.79 8.05 -8.26
CA LYS A 82 -18.73 8.30 -7.28
C LYS A 82 -19.23 8.03 -5.86
N ILE A 83 -18.66 7.02 -5.20
CA ILE A 83 -18.88 6.78 -3.77
C ILE A 83 -17.83 7.60 -3.00
N TYR A 84 -18.29 8.59 -2.25
CA TYR A 84 -17.40 9.51 -1.51
C TYR A 84 -16.42 10.31 -2.38
N GLY A 85 -16.74 10.55 -3.64
CA GLY A 85 -15.86 11.24 -4.58
C GLY A 85 -14.81 10.34 -5.25
N LEU A 86 -14.79 9.05 -4.95
CA LEU A 86 -13.87 8.05 -5.49
C LEU A 86 -14.55 7.21 -6.58
N SER A 87 -13.80 6.89 -7.63
CA SER A 87 -14.20 5.90 -8.64
C SER A 87 -14.29 4.49 -8.04
N LYS A 88 -14.95 3.58 -8.73
CA LYS A 88 -15.00 2.18 -8.30
C LYS A 88 -13.60 1.56 -8.22
N ALA A 89 -12.71 1.87 -9.17
CA ALA A 89 -11.34 1.33 -9.21
C ALA A 89 -10.53 1.81 -7.99
N GLU A 90 -10.61 3.09 -7.64
CA GLU A 90 -9.97 3.65 -6.45
C GLU A 90 -10.52 3.03 -5.16
N MET A 91 -11.85 2.86 -5.11
CA MET A 91 -12.49 2.22 -3.96
C MET A 91 -12.04 0.76 -3.79
N ASP A 92 -12.04 -0.03 -4.85
CA ASP A 92 -11.60 -1.43 -4.83
C ASP A 92 -10.11 -1.52 -4.43
N CYS A 93 -9.28 -0.62 -4.91
CA CYS A 93 -7.87 -0.50 -4.53
C CYS A 93 -7.72 -0.20 -3.03
N LEU A 94 -8.41 0.82 -2.52
CA LEU A 94 -8.37 1.19 -1.10
C LEU A 94 -8.86 0.07 -0.19
N LEU A 95 -9.93 -0.63 -0.57
CA LEU A 95 -10.42 -1.78 0.19
C LEU A 95 -9.37 -2.89 0.26
N ASN A 96 -8.70 -3.18 -0.85
CA ASN A 96 -7.60 -4.14 -0.84
C ASN A 96 -6.43 -3.67 0.03
N LEU A 97 -6.07 -2.38 -0.01
CA LEU A 97 -5.03 -1.84 0.87
C LEU A 97 -5.40 -1.98 2.35
N PHE A 98 -6.66 -1.82 2.74
CA PHE A 98 -7.09 -2.05 4.13
C PHE A 98 -6.98 -3.53 4.54
N GLU A 99 -7.29 -4.45 3.65
CA GLU A 99 -7.11 -5.89 3.88
C GLU A 99 -5.62 -6.24 4.02
N HIS A 100 -4.77 -5.66 3.19
CA HIS A 100 -3.31 -5.85 3.15
C HIS A 100 -2.53 -4.67 3.75
N ARG A 101 -3.08 -4.03 4.81
CA ARG A 101 -2.49 -2.81 5.39
C ARG A 101 -1.07 -2.99 5.92
N ARG A 102 -0.72 -4.19 6.39
CA ARG A 102 0.63 -4.46 6.92
C ARG A 102 1.65 -4.51 5.80
N GLU A 103 1.30 -5.14 4.68
CA GLU A 103 2.08 -5.17 3.46
C GLU A 103 2.26 -3.75 2.90
N PHE A 104 1.20 -2.95 2.89
CA PHE A 104 1.27 -1.55 2.45
C PHE A 104 2.15 -0.69 3.37
N ILE A 105 2.03 -0.82 4.69
CA ILE A 105 2.94 -0.17 5.65
C ILE A 105 4.40 -0.58 5.41
N ILE A 106 4.66 -1.85 5.11
CA ILE A 106 6.01 -2.33 4.80
C ILE A 106 6.51 -1.69 3.52
N LEU A 107 5.70 -1.64 2.47
CA LEU A 107 6.05 -1.04 1.20
C LEU A 107 6.45 0.43 1.36
N ILE A 108 5.65 1.21 2.06
CA ILE A 108 5.81 2.67 2.16
C ILE A 108 6.89 3.07 3.19
N ASP A 109 6.90 2.45 4.38
CA ASP A 109 7.73 2.94 5.50
C ASP A 109 8.91 2.03 5.85
N LYS A 110 8.97 0.78 5.35
CA LYS A 110 9.92 -0.23 5.85
C LYS A 110 10.72 -0.92 4.76
N SER A 111 10.72 -0.37 3.55
CA SER A 111 11.37 -0.96 2.37
C SER A 111 12.80 -0.44 2.11
N THR A 112 13.38 0.33 3.03
CA THR A 112 14.74 0.89 2.90
C THR A 112 15.77 -0.20 2.55
N GLY A 113 16.59 0.06 1.54
CA GLY A 113 17.60 -0.86 1.01
C GLY A 113 17.05 -1.88 0.01
N THR A 114 15.86 -1.65 -0.53
CA THR A 114 15.27 -2.43 -1.62
C THR A 114 15.01 -1.56 -2.84
N LYS A 115 14.57 -2.15 -3.93
CA LYS A 115 14.08 -1.42 -5.12
C LYS A 115 12.82 -0.58 -4.84
N TYR A 116 12.17 -0.77 -3.69
CA TYR A 116 10.95 -0.08 -3.25
C TYR A 116 11.22 1.06 -2.24
N GLU A 117 12.48 1.38 -1.96
CA GLU A 117 12.81 2.38 -0.92
C GLU A 117 12.26 3.79 -1.21
N HIS A 118 11.89 4.08 -2.47
CA HIS A 118 11.32 5.36 -2.91
C HIS A 118 9.83 5.26 -3.29
N GLU A 119 9.12 4.21 -2.86
CA GLU A 119 7.70 4.05 -3.22
C GLU A 119 6.80 5.12 -2.58
N LYS A 120 7.17 5.64 -1.41
CA LYS A 120 6.43 6.75 -0.80
C LYS A 120 6.49 8.01 -1.67
N GLU A 121 7.68 8.38 -2.12
CA GLU A 121 7.90 9.53 -2.99
C GLU A 121 7.20 9.37 -4.34
N ARG A 122 7.23 8.15 -4.91
CA ARG A 122 6.49 7.85 -6.14
C ARG A 122 4.99 7.99 -5.94
N PHE A 123 4.45 7.44 -4.88
CA PHE A 123 3.01 7.52 -4.59
C PHE A 123 2.56 8.98 -4.39
N ILE A 124 3.36 9.80 -3.71
CA ILE A 124 3.12 11.25 -3.60
C ILE A 124 3.11 11.90 -4.99
N GLN A 125 4.07 11.58 -5.85
CA GLN A 125 4.15 12.12 -7.21
C GLN A 125 2.94 11.72 -8.07
N ASP A 126 2.45 10.49 -7.94
CA ASP A 126 1.27 10.03 -8.68
C ASP A 126 0.01 10.79 -8.23
N ILE A 127 -0.14 11.07 -6.92
CA ILE A 127 -1.20 11.93 -6.39
C ILE A 127 -1.06 13.37 -6.90
N GLU A 128 0.15 13.94 -6.93
CA GLU A 128 0.38 15.29 -7.50
C GLU A 128 -0.04 15.35 -8.97
N ASN A 129 0.36 14.36 -9.76
CA ASN A 129 -0.01 14.26 -11.18
C ASN A 129 -1.52 14.17 -11.35
N HIS A 130 -2.19 13.38 -10.51
CA HIS A 130 -3.64 13.29 -10.51
C HIS A 130 -4.32 14.63 -10.16
N LEU A 131 -3.89 15.30 -9.09
CA LEU A 131 -4.41 16.61 -8.71
C LEU A 131 -4.21 17.64 -9.82
N ASN A 132 -3.05 17.68 -10.45
CA ASN A 132 -2.75 18.60 -11.55
C ASN A 132 -3.61 18.37 -12.80
N LYS A 133 -4.06 17.14 -13.07
CA LYS A 133 -4.98 16.84 -14.19
C LYS A 133 -6.40 17.36 -13.94
N HIS A 134 -6.84 17.38 -12.68
CA HIS A 134 -8.22 17.70 -12.32
C HIS A 134 -8.43 19.11 -11.80
N GLN A 135 -7.36 19.89 -11.60
CA GLN A 135 -7.49 21.30 -11.24
C GLN A 135 -8.02 22.12 -12.42
N ASN A 136 -9.05 22.91 -12.17
CA ASN A 136 -9.62 23.86 -13.14
C ASN A 136 -9.02 25.28 -13.01
N ASP A 137 -8.14 25.50 -12.04
CA ASP A 137 -7.58 26.81 -11.70
C ASP A 137 -6.05 26.79 -11.89
N GLU A 138 -5.56 27.55 -12.87
CA GLU A 138 -4.13 27.74 -13.13
C GLU A 138 -3.37 28.40 -11.97
N SER A 139 -4.09 28.85 -10.91
CA SER A 139 -3.52 29.53 -9.75
C SER A 139 -2.89 28.59 -8.71
N TRP A 140 -2.98 27.28 -8.85
CA TRP A 140 -2.41 26.36 -7.88
C TRP A 140 -0.88 26.35 -7.99
N ASP A 141 -0.26 26.85 -6.94
CA ASP A 141 1.20 26.78 -6.78
C ASP A 141 1.65 25.32 -6.64
N SER A 142 2.73 24.96 -7.31
CA SER A 142 3.28 23.58 -7.28
C SER A 142 3.63 23.09 -5.88
N VAL A 143 4.06 24.01 -5.00
CA VAL A 143 4.35 23.69 -3.58
C VAL A 143 3.07 23.40 -2.83
N PHE A 144 1.97 24.10 -3.15
CA PHE A 144 0.66 23.80 -2.56
C PHE A 144 0.16 22.41 -2.95
N VAL A 145 0.25 22.04 -4.24
CA VAL A 145 -0.09 20.69 -4.72
C VAL A 145 0.74 19.62 -4.01
N HIS A 146 2.06 19.86 -3.90
CA HIS A 146 2.96 18.97 -3.17
C HIS A 146 2.56 18.80 -1.70
N ILE A 147 2.22 19.88 -1.01
CA ILE A 147 1.76 19.83 0.40
C ILE A 147 0.47 19.01 0.52
N ILE A 148 -0.50 19.19 -0.37
CA ILE A 148 -1.77 18.45 -0.33
C ILE A 148 -1.53 16.96 -0.57
N ALA A 149 -0.71 16.60 -1.57
CA ALA A 149 -0.38 15.20 -1.88
C ALA A 149 0.32 14.51 -0.69
N ASN A 150 1.32 15.17 -0.09
CA ASN A 150 2.00 14.65 1.11
C ASN A 150 1.03 14.44 2.28
N ASN A 151 0.20 15.46 2.58
CA ASN A 151 -0.76 15.37 3.66
C ASN A 151 -1.78 14.24 3.45
N PHE A 152 -2.20 14.02 2.20
CA PHE A 152 -3.10 12.91 1.87
C PHE A 152 -2.44 11.56 2.13
N VAL A 153 -1.21 11.35 1.63
CA VAL A 153 -0.45 10.11 1.83
C VAL A 153 -0.17 9.87 3.31
N ASP A 154 0.28 10.89 4.05
CA ASP A 154 0.51 10.78 5.49
C ASP A 154 -0.79 10.48 6.26
N GLY A 155 -1.90 11.09 5.89
CA GLY A 155 -3.23 10.80 6.44
C GLY A 155 -3.66 9.35 6.19
N LEU A 156 -3.44 8.84 4.97
CA LEU A 156 -3.70 7.45 4.63
C LEU A 156 -2.81 6.49 5.44
N MET A 157 -1.52 6.81 5.61
CA MET A 157 -0.62 6.01 6.44
C MET A 157 -1.08 5.98 7.91
N GLN A 158 -1.50 7.11 8.48
CA GLN A 158 -2.07 7.14 9.84
C GLN A 158 -3.33 6.28 9.93
N LEU A 159 -4.18 6.29 8.91
CA LEU A 159 -5.36 5.44 8.84
C LEU A 159 -4.98 3.94 8.84
N MET A 160 -3.92 3.55 8.12
CA MET A 160 -3.41 2.16 8.09
C MET A 160 -2.85 1.73 9.46
N TYR A 161 -2.08 2.59 10.13
CA TYR A 161 -1.53 2.30 11.45
C TYR A 161 -2.58 2.19 12.56
N HIS A 162 -3.63 3.01 12.50
CA HIS A 162 -4.70 3.06 13.50
C HIS A 162 -5.95 2.29 13.10
N TYR A 163 -5.87 1.44 12.08
CA TYR A 163 -7.01 0.71 11.54
C TYR A 163 -7.84 -0.01 12.61
N ASN A 164 -9.12 0.31 12.65
CA ASN A 164 -10.11 -0.25 13.61
C ASN A 164 -11.36 -0.77 12.89
N GLY A 165 -11.15 -1.57 11.84
CA GLY A 165 -12.21 -2.17 11.04
C GLY A 165 -12.58 -1.35 9.80
N LYS A 166 -13.20 -2.04 8.84
CA LYS A 166 -13.52 -1.49 7.51
C LYS A 166 -14.43 -0.27 7.58
N ASP A 167 -15.53 -0.37 8.33
CA ASP A 167 -16.52 0.70 8.42
C ASP A 167 -15.92 1.96 9.04
N TRP A 168 -15.09 1.79 10.07
CA TRP A 168 -14.35 2.90 10.68
C TRP A 168 -13.37 3.53 9.69
N ALA A 169 -12.61 2.73 8.98
CA ALA A 169 -11.63 3.21 7.99
C ALA A 169 -12.32 4.00 6.87
N MET A 170 -13.44 3.49 6.35
CA MET A 170 -14.25 4.16 5.34
C MET A 170 -14.85 5.48 5.83
N MET A 171 -15.32 5.52 7.08
CA MET A 171 -15.82 6.75 7.68
C MET A 171 -14.73 7.83 7.81
N ILE A 172 -13.52 7.45 8.25
CA ILE A 172 -12.41 8.40 8.38
C ILE A 172 -11.93 8.84 7.00
N LEU A 173 -11.78 7.92 6.04
CA LEU A 173 -11.40 8.24 4.67
C LEU A 173 -12.38 9.24 4.04
N HIS A 174 -13.68 9.02 4.21
CA HIS A 174 -14.71 9.97 3.74
C HIS A 174 -14.54 11.36 4.34
N LYS A 175 -14.27 11.47 5.64
CA LYS A 175 -14.05 12.76 6.31
C LYS A 175 -12.78 13.45 5.76
N LEU A 176 -11.71 12.70 5.53
CA LEU A 176 -10.46 13.21 4.95
C LEU A 176 -10.70 13.69 3.52
N SER A 177 -11.32 12.87 2.67
CA SER A 177 -11.64 13.24 1.29
C SER A 177 -12.51 14.50 1.23
N LYS A 178 -13.56 14.56 2.05
CA LYS A 178 -14.42 15.75 2.12
C LYS A 178 -13.65 17.00 2.56
N MET A 179 -12.74 16.88 3.53
CA MET A 179 -11.91 17.99 3.99
C MET A 179 -11.00 18.49 2.86
N TYR A 180 -10.35 17.61 2.12
CA TYR A 180 -9.49 17.97 1.00
C TYR A 180 -10.29 18.54 -0.17
N LEU A 181 -11.33 17.81 -0.64
CA LEU A 181 -12.12 18.25 -1.80
C LEU A 181 -12.87 19.56 -1.54
N SER A 182 -13.48 19.74 -0.37
CA SER A 182 -14.20 20.98 -0.03
C SER A 182 -13.25 22.15 0.27
N GLY A 183 -12.04 21.87 0.80
CA GLY A 183 -11.05 22.89 1.11
C GLY A 183 -10.33 23.44 -0.12
N ILE A 184 -10.30 22.68 -1.20
CA ILE A 184 -9.61 23.04 -2.45
C ILE A 184 -10.58 23.42 -3.60
N GLY A 185 -11.90 23.43 -3.31
CA GLY A 185 -12.91 23.91 -4.27
C GLY A 185 -13.22 22.94 -5.42
N LEU A 186 -12.92 21.64 -5.26
CA LEU A 186 -13.26 20.55 -6.19
C LEU A 186 -14.65 19.96 -5.90
#